data_94fbcd58b7526d0f4e8e7a0caf9dc9e4
#
_entry.id   94fbcd58b7526d0f4e8e7a0caf9dc9e4
#
_cell.length_a   1.000
_cell.length_b   1.000
_cell.length_c   1.000
_cell.angle_alpha   90.00
_cell.angle_beta   90.00
_cell.angle_gamma   90.00
#
_symmetry.space_group_name_H-M   'P 1'
#
loop_
_entity.id
_entity.type
_entity.pdbx_description
1 polymer ?
#
loop_
_entity_poly.entity_id
_entity_poly.type
_entity_poly.pdbx_seq_one_letter_code
_entity_poly.pdbx_strand_id
1 'polypeptide(L)'
;MLSAGKAVKVSIYLSEGSTHHGAPTYSSILDFLFFRGVSGATVLKGVAGFGADHHLHSSNLVDISDHLPLKIEFIETREKVDEIIGKLEDMAGSGMIELQETTVAKPAQLSKPKTAPIPGHVKIEGKAQLMRIFIGESDQWQGKPLHESLVRALRANDLAGVTVYRGILGYGAHRRVHKEKPLHLSHDCSIMLSIIDTEEKLRTFLPIVDQMVQEGMVVISDVDIIKYAHRAAETSEDKG
;
A
#
# COMPACT_ATOMS: atom_id res chain seq x y z
N MET A 1 4.13 -9.28 -17.69
CA MET A 1 3.22 -8.26 -17.09
C MET A 1 2.36 -9.00 -16.07
N LEU A 2 2.24 -8.48 -14.86
CA LEU A 2 1.44 -9.10 -13.80
C LEU A 2 -0.03 -9.23 -14.24
N SER A 3 -0.65 -10.39 -14.00
CA SER A 3 -2.05 -10.67 -14.33
C SER A 3 -2.87 -10.91 -13.05
N ALA A 4 -4.19 -10.89 -13.16
CA ALA A 4 -5.04 -11.31 -12.05
C ALA A 4 -4.77 -12.78 -11.68
N GLY A 5 -4.77 -13.11 -10.39
CA GLY A 5 -4.48 -14.43 -9.87
C GLY A 5 -3.47 -14.44 -8.73
N LYS A 6 -2.92 -15.62 -8.45
CA LYS A 6 -1.91 -15.80 -7.38
C LYS A 6 -0.64 -15.01 -7.67
N ALA A 7 -0.10 -14.37 -6.65
CA ALA A 7 1.12 -13.57 -6.70
C ALA A 7 1.82 -13.58 -5.34
N VAL A 8 2.99 -12.96 -5.26
CA VAL A 8 3.74 -12.75 -4.02
C VAL A 8 3.94 -11.27 -3.81
N LYS A 9 3.53 -10.79 -2.64
CA LYS A 9 3.93 -9.48 -2.13
C LYS A 9 5.28 -9.60 -1.44
N VAL A 10 6.21 -8.74 -1.82
CA VAL A 10 7.50 -8.60 -1.17
C VAL A 10 7.52 -7.28 -0.41
N SER A 11 7.91 -7.35 0.87
CA SER A 11 8.11 -6.17 1.72
C SER A 11 9.55 -6.18 2.23
N ILE A 12 10.31 -5.11 1.94
CA ILE A 12 11.70 -4.95 2.36
C ILE A 12 11.75 -3.82 3.39
N TYR A 13 12.19 -4.10 4.60
CA TYR A 13 12.30 -3.16 5.70
C TYR A 13 13.75 -2.73 5.86
N LEU A 14 13.99 -1.42 5.81
CA LEU A 14 15.32 -0.80 5.82
C LEU A 14 15.33 0.40 6.78
N SER A 15 16.54 0.83 7.18
CA SER A 15 16.74 2.15 7.75
C SER A 15 16.98 3.17 6.63
N GLU A 16 16.46 4.39 6.77
CA GLU A 16 16.66 5.48 5.80
C GLU A 16 18.15 5.79 5.56
N GLY A 17 18.99 5.69 6.59
CA GLY A 17 20.44 5.90 6.51
C GLY A 17 21.22 4.77 5.85
N SER A 18 20.58 3.63 5.49
CA SER A 18 21.30 2.52 4.87
C SER A 18 21.79 2.87 3.46
N THR A 19 23.05 2.48 3.15
CA THR A 19 23.68 2.74 1.85
C THR A 19 24.14 1.43 1.18
N HIS A 20 24.03 1.39 -0.14
CA HIS A 20 24.52 0.32 -1.00
C HIS A 20 25.39 0.93 -2.10
N HIS A 21 26.70 0.60 -2.12
CA HIS A 21 27.69 1.20 -3.02
C HIS A 21 27.68 2.74 -3.04
N GLY A 22 27.52 3.35 -1.88
CA GLY A 22 27.56 4.83 -1.72
C GLY A 22 26.26 5.56 -2.11
N ALA A 23 25.22 4.85 -2.53
CA ALA A 23 23.89 5.39 -2.77
C ALA A 23 22.89 4.91 -1.70
N PRO A 24 21.78 5.63 -1.45
CA PRO A 24 20.74 5.14 -0.55
C PRO A 24 20.21 3.76 -1.01
N THR A 25 20.21 2.79 -0.10
CA THR A 25 19.82 1.39 -0.40
C THR A 25 18.45 1.30 -1.04
N TYR A 26 17.46 2.05 -0.51
CA TYR A 26 16.09 2.04 -1.05
C TYR A 26 16.03 2.51 -2.51
N SER A 27 16.83 3.50 -2.89
CA SER A 27 16.90 4.00 -4.26
C SER A 27 17.53 2.97 -5.19
N SER A 28 18.64 2.36 -4.75
CA SER A 28 19.34 1.30 -5.52
C SER A 28 18.44 0.08 -5.74
N ILE A 29 17.67 -0.32 -4.71
CA ILE A 29 16.69 -1.42 -4.85
C ILE A 29 15.59 -1.02 -5.84
N LEU A 30 15.05 0.20 -5.78
CA LEU A 30 14.00 0.62 -6.70
C LEU A 30 14.49 0.62 -8.15
N ASP A 31 15.71 1.12 -8.41
CA ASP A 31 16.33 1.08 -9.73
C ASP A 31 16.53 -0.36 -10.22
N PHE A 32 17.03 -1.24 -9.34
CA PHE A 32 17.17 -2.67 -9.66
C PHE A 32 15.82 -3.30 -10.06
N LEU A 33 14.77 -3.10 -9.27
CA LEU A 33 13.43 -3.62 -9.57
C LEU A 33 12.91 -3.09 -10.91
N PHE A 34 13.11 -1.79 -11.17
CA PHE A 34 12.73 -1.17 -12.44
C PHE A 34 13.42 -1.81 -13.64
N PHE A 35 14.77 -1.99 -13.58
CA PHE A 35 15.54 -2.61 -14.66
C PHE A 35 15.24 -4.10 -14.83
N ARG A 36 14.81 -4.78 -13.76
CA ARG A 36 14.36 -6.16 -13.82
C ARG A 36 12.93 -6.33 -14.33
N GLY A 37 12.24 -5.23 -14.63
CA GLY A 37 10.91 -5.26 -15.23
C GLY A 37 9.79 -5.62 -14.23
N VAL A 38 10.01 -5.41 -12.93
CA VAL A 38 8.96 -5.51 -11.92
C VAL A 38 7.84 -4.51 -12.25
N SER A 39 6.59 -4.93 -12.12
CA SER A 39 5.41 -4.20 -12.62
C SER A 39 5.20 -2.85 -11.95
N GLY A 40 5.63 -2.71 -10.70
CA GLY A 40 5.59 -1.48 -9.91
C GLY A 40 6.15 -1.71 -8.51
N ALA A 41 6.67 -0.65 -7.89
CA ALA A 41 7.17 -0.69 -6.52
C ALA A 41 6.90 0.65 -5.82
N THR A 42 6.69 0.60 -4.51
CA THR A 42 6.42 1.77 -3.67
C THR A 42 7.34 1.77 -2.46
N VAL A 43 7.95 2.92 -2.17
CA VAL A 43 8.69 3.15 -0.93
C VAL A 43 7.85 3.96 0.02
N LEU A 44 7.61 3.43 1.21
CA LEU A 44 6.90 4.05 2.31
C LEU A 44 7.89 4.45 3.40
N LYS A 45 7.75 5.65 3.95
CA LYS A 45 8.55 6.13 5.09
C LYS A 45 7.71 6.09 6.35
N GLY A 46 8.22 5.41 7.39
CA GLY A 46 7.64 5.44 8.72
C GLY A 46 7.90 6.77 9.41
N VAL A 47 7.00 7.21 10.25
CA VAL A 47 7.16 8.41 11.08
C VAL A 47 7.76 8.10 12.45
N ALA A 48 7.76 6.83 12.83
CA ALA A 48 8.44 6.29 14.01
C ALA A 48 8.60 4.77 13.89
N GLY A 49 9.57 4.23 14.59
CA GLY A 49 9.79 2.78 14.69
C GLY A 49 11.08 2.44 15.42
N PHE A 50 11.30 1.15 15.64
CA PHE A 50 12.58 0.62 16.12
C PHE A 50 12.95 -0.63 15.31
N GLY A 51 14.23 -0.85 15.15
CA GLY A 51 14.78 -2.02 14.46
C GLY A 51 15.45 -3.00 15.44
N ALA A 52 16.35 -3.82 14.91
CA ALA A 52 17.13 -4.80 15.69
C ALA A 52 18.04 -4.17 16.75
N ASP A 53 18.33 -2.88 16.63
CA ASP A 53 19.11 -2.08 17.59
C ASP A 53 18.28 -1.65 18.81
N HIS A 54 16.96 -1.88 18.83
CA HIS A 54 16.02 -1.47 19.88
C HIS A 54 15.97 0.04 20.16
N HIS A 55 16.61 0.90 19.32
CA HIS A 55 16.48 2.35 19.44
C HIS A 55 15.20 2.85 18.77
N LEU A 56 14.45 3.67 19.52
CA LEU A 56 13.23 4.30 18.98
C LEU A 56 13.63 5.52 18.12
N HIS A 57 13.31 5.43 16.83
CA HIS A 57 13.46 6.52 15.88
C HIS A 57 12.10 7.18 15.67
N SER A 58 12.02 8.51 15.72
CA SER A 58 10.78 9.26 15.54
C SER A 58 11.04 10.63 14.90
N SER A 59 10.20 11.02 13.97
CA SER A 59 10.27 12.34 13.31
C SER A 59 9.93 13.52 14.24
N ASN A 60 9.38 13.26 15.43
CA ASN A 60 8.94 14.30 16.38
C ASN A 60 10.00 14.64 17.45
N LEU A 61 11.11 13.92 17.52
CA LEU A 61 12.23 14.26 18.38
C LEU A 61 13.10 15.31 17.70
N VAL A 62 13.57 16.30 18.47
CA VAL A 62 14.38 17.45 18.01
C VAL A 62 15.70 17.03 17.35
N ASP A 63 16.14 15.81 17.56
CA ASP A 63 17.20 15.18 16.78
C ASP A 63 16.63 14.71 15.45
N ILE A 64 17.09 15.35 14.37
CA ILE A 64 16.88 14.91 12.99
C ILE A 64 17.57 13.55 12.84
N SER A 65 16.90 12.47 13.23
CA SER A 65 17.46 11.13 13.03
C SER A 65 17.28 10.73 11.57
N ASP A 66 18.38 10.67 10.83
CA ASP A 66 18.45 10.13 9.45
C ASP A 66 18.18 8.61 9.38
N HIS A 67 17.45 8.06 10.37
CA HIS A 67 17.28 6.62 10.56
C HIS A 67 15.82 6.15 10.68
N LEU A 68 14.87 6.91 10.10
CA LEU A 68 13.49 6.48 10.09
C LEU A 68 13.34 5.17 9.29
N PRO A 69 12.42 4.29 9.70
CA PRO A 69 12.20 3.03 8.99
C PRO A 69 11.61 3.30 7.61
N LEU A 70 12.16 2.62 6.61
CA LEU A 70 11.64 2.59 5.24
C LEU A 70 11.11 1.20 4.93
N LYS A 71 10.05 1.15 4.14
CA LYS A 71 9.46 -0.08 3.63
C LYS A 71 9.29 0.01 2.12
N ILE A 72 9.92 -0.92 1.40
CA ILE A 72 9.71 -1.07 -0.04
C ILE A 72 8.70 -2.19 -0.22
N GLU A 73 7.61 -1.94 -0.95
CA GLU A 73 6.63 -2.96 -1.31
C GLU A 73 6.49 -3.09 -2.83
N PHE A 74 6.43 -4.34 -3.30
CA PHE A 74 6.05 -4.67 -4.67
C PHE A 74 5.34 -6.02 -4.73
N ILE A 75 4.63 -6.28 -5.83
CA ILE A 75 3.87 -7.50 -6.04
C ILE A 75 4.22 -8.04 -7.41
N GLU A 76 4.61 -9.32 -7.46
CA GLU A 76 4.97 -10.02 -8.68
C GLU A 76 4.61 -11.51 -8.65
N THR A 77 4.76 -12.17 -9.79
CA THR A 77 4.62 -13.62 -9.85
C THR A 77 5.69 -14.31 -9.01
N ARG A 78 5.41 -15.53 -8.55
CA ARG A 78 6.38 -16.32 -7.78
C ARG A 78 7.70 -16.49 -8.54
N GLU A 79 7.65 -16.82 -9.81
CA GLU A 79 8.81 -17.05 -10.66
C GLU A 79 9.70 -15.80 -10.75
N LYS A 80 9.07 -14.62 -10.86
CA LYS A 80 9.81 -13.36 -10.91
C LYS A 80 10.46 -13.01 -9.59
N VAL A 81 9.77 -13.26 -8.47
CA VAL A 81 10.34 -13.08 -7.13
C VAL A 81 11.53 -14.02 -6.93
N ASP A 82 11.40 -15.30 -7.28
CA ASP A 82 12.48 -16.30 -7.13
C ASP A 82 13.73 -15.94 -7.97
N GLU A 83 13.53 -15.31 -9.15
CA GLU A 83 14.63 -14.80 -9.99
C GLU A 83 15.46 -13.70 -9.32
N ILE A 84 14.80 -12.81 -8.55
CA ILE A 84 15.43 -11.57 -8.07
C ILE A 84 15.74 -11.56 -6.57
N ILE A 85 15.18 -12.49 -5.79
CA ILE A 85 15.22 -12.45 -4.32
C ILE A 85 16.65 -12.48 -3.78
N GLY A 86 17.52 -13.35 -4.30
CA GLY A 86 18.90 -13.45 -3.84
C GLY A 86 19.69 -12.15 -4.00
N LYS A 87 19.42 -11.38 -5.07
CA LYS A 87 20.04 -10.06 -5.25
C LYS A 87 19.47 -9.01 -4.31
N LEU A 88 18.16 -9.10 -4.01
CA LEU A 88 17.55 -8.22 -3.03
C LEU A 88 18.07 -8.46 -1.62
N GLU A 89 18.34 -9.72 -1.24
CA GLU A 89 18.99 -10.08 0.02
C GLU A 89 20.37 -9.43 0.15
N ASP A 90 21.22 -9.55 -0.91
CA ASP A 90 22.52 -8.90 -0.95
C ASP A 90 22.41 -7.38 -0.76
N MET A 91 21.46 -6.75 -1.43
CA MET A 91 21.27 -5.29 -1.39
C MET A 91 20.68 -4.81 -0.06
N ALA A 92 19.76 -5.56 0.52
CA ALA A 92 19.10 -5.22 1.78
C ALA A 92 20.06 -5.31 2.99
N GLY A 93 21.09 -6.16 2.90
CA GLY A 93 22.09 -6.32 3.95
C GLY A 93 21.48 -6.73 5.30
N SER A 94 21.48 -5.83 6.29
CA SER A 94 20.86 -6.06 7.61
C SER A 94 19.34 -5.86 7.64
N GLY A 95 18.74 -5.46 6.52
CA GLY A 95 17.30 -5.28 6.39
C GLY A 95 16.55 -6.62 6.42
N MET A 96 15.25 -6.56 6.71
CA MET A 96 14.37 -7.74 6.68
C MET A 96 13.60 -7.78 5.37
N ILE A 97 13.47 -8.99 4.80
CA ILE A 97 12.61 -9.25 3.64
C ILE A 97 11.50 -10.20 4.05
N GLU A 98 10.26 -9.78 3.82
CA GLU A 98 9.04 -10.56 4.06
C GLU A 98 8.42 -10.94 2.71
N LEU A 99 8.06 -12.21 2.56
CA LEU A 99 7.28 -12.72 1.43
C LEU A 99 5.89 -13.12 1.92
N GLN A 100 4.84 -12.62 1.25
CA GLN A 100 3.45 -12.93 1.56
C GLN A 100 2.72 -13.39 0.29
N GLU A 101 2.13 -14.59 0.34
CA GLU A 101 1.21 -15.03 -0.71
C GLU A 101 0.02 -14.06 -0.79
N THR A 102 -0.35 -13.65 -1.99
CA THR A 102 -1.44 -12.70 -2.21
C THR A 102 -2.20 -13.02 -3.49
N THR A 103 -3.35 -12.41 -3.66
CA THR A 103 -4.11 -12.51 -4.90
C THR A 103 -4.27 -11.12 -5.53
N VAL A 104 -3.83 -11.00 -6.77
CA VAL A 104 -4.09 -9.81 -7.58
C VAL A 104 -5.51 -9.90 -8.09
N ALA A 105 -6.41 -9.09 -7.56
CA ALA A 105 -7.80 -9.03 -8.00
C ALA A 105 -7.92 -8.25 -9.32
N LYS A 106 -7.14 -7.16 -9.44
CA LYS A 106 -7.06 -6.33 -10.64
C LYS A 106 -5.61 -5.88 -10.87
N PRO A 107 -4.95 -6.31 -11.94
CA PRO A 107 -3.64 -5.77 -12.30
C PRO A 107 -3.77 -4.35 -12.84
N ALA A 108 -2.68 -3.57 -12.79
CA ALA A 108 -2.63 -2.25 -13.40
C ALA A 108 -2.88 -2.34 -14.91
N GLN A 109 -3.98 -1.77 -15.39
CA GLN A 109 -4.37 -1.74 -16.81
C GLN A 109 -5.02 -0.40 -17.17
N LEU A 110 -4.89 -0.03 -18.44
CA LEU A 110 -5.54 1.14 -19.03
C LEU A 110 -6.94 0.75 -19.53
N SER A 111 -8.04 1.07 -18.84
CA SER A 111 -9.40 1.19 -19.40
C SER A 111 -10.60 1.20 -18.41
N LYS A 112 -11.81 1.48 -18.92
CA LYS A 112 -12.99 2.18 -18.34
C LYS A 112 -14.06 1.34 -17.58
N PRO A 113 -14.92 1.97 -16.73
CA PRO A 113 -15.74 1.35 -15.67
C PRO A 113 -17.26 1.21 -15.86
N LYS A 114 -17.98 0.53 -14.92
CA LYS A 114 -19.46 0.52 -14.72
C LYS A 114 -19.88 0.20 -13.27
N THR A 115 -21.02 0.70 -12.81
CA THR A 115 -21.53 0.83 -11.41
C THR A 115 -22.58 -0.14 -10.92
N ALA A 116 -22.73 -0.35 -9.58
CA ALA A 116 -23.91 -0.89 -8.83
C ALA A 116 -23.86 -0.70 -7.28
N PRO A 117 -24.95 -0.87 -6.49
CA PRO A 117 -25.21 -0.32 -5.12
C PRO A 117 -25.13 -1.29 -3.90
N ILE A 118 -25.32 -0.79 -2.64
CA ILE A 118 -24.85 -1.31 -1.34
C ILE A 118 -25.88 -1.46 -0.22
N PRO A 119 -25.73 -2.37 0.77
CA PRO A 119 -26.19 -2.21 2.18
C PRO A 119 -25.37 -2.85 3.34
N GLY A 120 -25.42 -2.28 4.59
CA GLY A 120 -25.48 -2.82 5.98
C GLY A 120 -24.25 -3.32 6.78
N HIS A 121 -24.09 -2.88 8.06
CA HIS A 121 -22.99 -3.14 9.03
C HIS A 121 -22.93 -4.49 9.76
N VAL A 122 -21.73 -5.06 10.01
CA VAL A 122 -21.48 -6.18 10.95
C VAL A 122 -20.09 -6.08 11.60
N LYS A 123 -19.98 -6.54 12.86
CA LYS A 123 -18.76 -6.61 13.68
C LYS A 123 -17.88 -7.78 13.25
N ILE A 124 -16.55 -7.58 13.15
CA ILE A 124 -15.62 -8.57 12.59
C ILE A 124 -14.68 -9.09 13.68
N GLU A 125 -14.62 -10.41 13.88
CA GLU A 125 -13.60 -11.12 14.66
C GLU A 125 -13.18 -12.40 13.90
N GLY A 126 -11.88 -12.70 13.87
CA GLY A 126 -11.34 -13.89 13.22
C GLY A 126 -10.82 -13.63 11.80
N LYS A 127 -11.15 -14.52 10.87
CA LYS A 127 -10.66 -14.43 9.48
C LYS A 127 -11.25 -13.24 8.73
N ALA A 128 -10.38 -12.49 8.09
CA ALA A 128 -10.72 -11.32 7.29
C ALA A 128 -9.83 -11.26 6.05
N GLN A 129 -10.07 -10.28 5.20
CA GLN A 129 -9.19 -9.99 4.06
C GLN A 129 -8.67 -8.56 4.14
N LEU A 130 -7.44 -8.41 3.71
CA LEU A 130 -6.77 -7.13 3.53
C LEU A 130 -6.76 -6.80 2.04
N MET A 131 -7.50 -5.75 1.67
CA MET A 131 -7.44 -5.16 0.33
C MET A 131 -6.44 -4.01 0.33
N ARG A 132 -5.54 -3.98 -0.65
CA ARG A 132 -4.68 -2.83 -0.94
C ARG A 132 -4.98 -2.30 -2.33
N ILE A 133 -5.10 -0.98 -2.44
CA ILE A 133 -5.35 -0.27 -3.69
C ILE A 133 -4.17 0.68 -3.90
N PHE A 134 -3.42 0.47 -4.99
CA PHE A 134 -2.28 1.31 -5.38
C PHE A 134 -2.70 2.19 -6.55
N ILE A 135 -2.59 3.50 -6.40
CA ILE A 135 -2.98 4.53 -7.37
C ILE A 135 -1.95 5.65 -7.41
N GLY A 136 -2.02 6.51 -8.40
CA GLY A 136 -1.24 7.76 -8.46
C GLY A 136 -1.86 8.85 -7.56
N GLU A 137 -1.03 9.74 -7.03
CA GLU A 137 -1.50 10.89 -6.25
C GLU A 137 -2.30 11.88 -7.12
N SER A 138 -1.91 11.99 -8.39
CA SER A 138 -2.59 12.84 -9.38
C SER A 138 -3.90 12.29 -9.93
N ASP A 139 -4.21 11.01 -9.64
CA ASP A 139 -5.41 10.36 -10.15
C ASP A 139 -6.67 11.04 -9.61
N GLN A 140 -7.65 11.20 -10.49
CA GLN A 140 -8.90 11.90 -10.18
C GLN A 140 -10.12 11.03 -10.48
N TRP A 141 -11.16 11.24 -9.68
CA TRP A 141 -12.50 10.74 -9.90
C TRP A 141 -13.51 11.88 -9.84
N GLN A 142 -14.21 12.14 -10.96
CA GLN A 142 -15.19 13.22 -11.07
C GLN A 142 -14.64 14.60 -10.62
N GLY A 143 -13.39 14.91 -11.00
CA GLY A 143 -12.73 16.18 -10.69
C GLY A 143 -12.23 16.33 -9.25
N LYS A 144 -12.21 15.24 -8.46
CA LYS A 144 -11.66 15.19 -7.07
C LYS A 144 -10.53 14.18 -6.99
N PRO A 145 -9.59 14.33 -6.04
CA PRO A 145 -8.55 13.32 -5.82
C PRO A 145 -9.16 11.93 -5.64
N LEU A 146 -8.65 10.95 -6.39
CA LEU A 146 -9.20 9.59 -6.40
C LEU A 146 -9.14 8.94 -5.02
N HIS A 147 -8.01 9.10 -4.30
CA HIS A 147 -7.87 8.53 -2.95
C HIS A 147 -8.90 9.07 -1.96
N GLU A 148 -9.23 10.37 -2.00
CA GLU A 148 -10.30 10.93 -1.16
C GLU A 148 -11.68 10.40 -1.56
N SER A 149 -11.92 10.25 -2.85
CA SER A 149 -13.18 9.73 -3.38
C SER A 149 -13.38 8.27 -2.98
N LEU A 150 -12.30 7.46 -3.00
CA LEU A 150 -12.30 6.09 -2.50
C LEU A 150 -12.56 6.03 -0.99
N VAL A 151 -11.93 6.87 -0.18
CA VAL A 151 -12.18 6.93 1.28
C VAL A 151 -13.66 7.25 1.56
N ARG A 152 -14.26 8.19 0.82
CA ARG A 152 -15.69 8.51 0.95
C ARG A 152 -16.58 7.34 0.52
N ALA A 153 -16.24 6.66 -0.56
CA ALA A 153 -16.96 5.48 -1.04
C ALA A 153 -16.87 4.34 -0.01
N LEU A 154 -15.69 4.04 0.52
CA LEU A 154 -15.49 3.04 1.57
C LEU A 154 -16.35 3.34 2.81
N ARG A 155 -16.37 4.59 3.26
CA ARG A 155 -17.19 5.03 4.40
C ARG A 155 -18.69 4.90 4.10
N ALA A 156 -19.13 5.33 2.91
CA ALA A 156 -20.54 5.24 2.50
C ALA A 156 -21.02 3.80 2.36
N ASN A 157 -20.09 2.87 2.16
CA ASN A 157 -20.33 1.43 2.02
C ASN A 157 -20.02 0.64 3.28
N ASP A 158 -19.82 1.35 4.38
CA ASP A 158 -19.72 0.75 5.70
C ASP A 158 -18.59 -0.25 5.87
N LEU A 159 -17.45 0.00 5.24
CA LEU A 159 -16.22 -0.75 5.49
C LEU A 159 -15.65 -0.33 6.86
N ALA A 160 -15.05 -1.30 7.57
CA ALA A 160 -14.59 -1.14 8.96
C ALA A 160 -13.54 -0.03 9.14
N GLY A 161 -12.75 0.25 8.10
CA GLY A 161 -11.77 1.34 8.12
C GLY A 161 -10.84 1.31 6.91
N VAL A 162 -10.13 2.42 6.70
CA VAL A 162 -9.11 2.55 5.67
C VAL A 162 -7.95 3.38 6.19
N THR A 163 -6.73 2.96 5.89
CA THR A 163 -5.53 3.77 6.06
C THR A 163 -4.97 4.14 4.70
N VAL A 164 -4.67 5.42 4.52
CA VAL A 164 -4.06 5.92 3.30
C VAL A 164 -2.58 6.19 3.57
N TYR A 165 -1.71 5.61 2.75
CA TYR A 165 -0.26 5.81 2.78
C TYR A 165 0.15 6.60 1.54
N ARG A 166 1.06 7.56 1.72
CA ARG A 166 1.72 8.27 0.63
C ARG A 166 3.14 7.75 0.48
N GLY A 167 3.48 7.27 -0.71
CA GLY A 167 4.84 6.87 -1.03
C GLY A 167 5.74 8.10 -1.21
N ILE A 168 7.01 7.99 -0.82
CA ILE A 168 8.02 9.02 -1.05
C ILE A 168 8.84 8.77 -2.31
N LEU A 169 8.78 7.55 -2.84
CA LEU A 169 9.44 7.09 -4.05
C LEU A 169 8.69 5.88 -4.60
N GLY A 170 8.55 5.78 -5.90
CA GLY A 170 7.93 4.62 -6.53
C GLY A 170 7.86 4.75 -8.04
N TYR A 171 7.44 3.68 -8.70
CA TYR A 171 7.04 3.68 -10.11
C TYR A 171 5.89 2.69 -10.32
N GLY A 172 5.06 2.93 -11.29
CA GLY A 172 3.93 2.09 -11.66
C GLY A 172 4.03 1.58 -13.10
N ALA A 173 2.88 1.20 -13.67
CA ALA A 173 2.76 0.61 -15.01
C ALA A 173 3.43 1.43 -16.13
N HIS A 174 3.47 2.75 -16.01
CA HIS A 174 4.12 3.63 -16.97
C HIS A 174 5.65 3.70 -16.86
N ARG A 175 6.27 2.95 -15.94
CA ARG A 175 7.71 2.93 -15.69
C ARG A 175 8.35 4.31 -15.48
N ARG A 176 7.59 5.32 -15.07
CA ARG A 176 8.11 6.61 -14.64
C ARG A 176 8.42 6.55 -13.17
N VAL A 177 9.65 6.89 -12.79
CA VAL A 177 10.06 6.97 -11.38
C VAL A 177 9.56 8.31 -10.82
N HIS A 178 8.69 8.24 -9.83
CA HIS A 178 8.17 9.39 -9.12
C HIS A 178 8.89 9.52 -7.78
N LYS A 179 9.55 10.67 -7.55
CA LYS A 179 10.31 10.96 -6.34
C LYS A 179 9.87 12.30 -5.76
N GLU A 180 9.64 12.33 -4.45
CA GLU A 180 9.39 13.56 -3.73
C GLU A 180 10.59 14.52 -3.85
N LYS A 181 10.37 15.77 -4.30
CA LYS A 181 11.39 16.81 -4.36
C LYS A 181 11.10 17.85 -3.28
N PRO A 182 12.11 18.24 -2.46
CA PRO A 182 11.90 19.14 -1.32
C PRO A 182 11.40 20.55 -1.67
N LEU A 183 11.44 20.94 -2.95
CA LEU A 183 11.16 22.33 -3.39
C LEU A 183 10.27 22.43 -4.64
N HIS A 184 9.76 21.33 -5.18
CA HIS A 184 8.83 21.38 -6.32
C HIS A 184 7.62 20.48 -6.06
N LEU A 185 6.43 21.08 -6.25
CA LEU A 185 5.12 20.43 -6.28
C LEU A 185 5.01 19.41 -7.44
N SER A 186 5.78 18.35 -7.45
CA SER A 186 5.49 17.20 -8.31
C SER A 186 4.57 16.26 -7.56
N HIS A 187 3.28 16.44 -7.68
CA HIS A 187 2.21 15.67 -7.05
C HIS A 187 1.94 14.37 -7.82
N ASP A 188 2.91 13.47 -7.88
CA ASP A 188 2.69 12.18 -8.58
C ASP A 188 3.38 11.02 -7.85
N CYS A 189 3.30 11.03 -6.52
CA CYS A 189 3.72 9.90 -5.70
C CYS A 189 2.66 8.80 -5.72
N SER A 190 3.08 7.58 -5.40
CA SER A 190 2.14 6.47 -5.21
C SER A 190 1.31 6.68 -3.94
N ILE A 191 0.01 6.45 -4.04
CA ILE A 191 -0.89 6.36 -2.90
C ILE A 191 -1.31 4.90 -2.73
N MET A 192 -1.25 4.37 -1.50
CA MET A 192 -1.75 3.05 -1.15
C MET A 192 -2.85 3.19 -0.12
N LEU A 193 -4.04 2.70 -0.45
CA LEU A 193 -5.13 2.51 0.52
C LEU A 193 -5.07 1.07 1.05
N SER A 194 -5.20 0.90 2.35
CA SER A 194 -5.18 -0.39 3.04
C SER A 194 -6.48 -0.55 3.84
N ILE A 195 -7.27 -1.56 3.50
CA ILE A 195 -8.61 -1.82 4.03
C ILE A 195 -8.64 -3.25 4.56
N ILE A 196 -9.13 -3.46 5.79
CA ILE A 196 -9.37 -4.79 6.36
C ILE A 196 -10.85 -4.91 6.66
N ASP A 197 -11.48 -5.95 6.10
CA ASP A 197 -12.89 -6.26 6.33
C ASP A 197 -13.16 -7.75 6.03
N THR A 198 -14.42 -8.20 6.17
CA THR A 198 -14.82 -9.54 5.75
C THR A 198 -14.65 -9.71 4.24
N GLU A 199 -14.41 -10.96 3.80
CA GLU A 199 -14.36 -11.30 2.38
C GLU A 199 -15.61 -10.82 1.64
N GLU A 200 -16.80 -11.02 2.23
CA GLU A 200 -18.08 -10.65 1.65
C GLU A 200 -18.18 -9.15 1.36
N LYS A 201 -17.84 -8.29 2.35
CA LYS A 201 -17.86 -6.84 2.21
C LYS A 201 -16.86 -6.36 1.15
N LEU A 202 -15.63 -6.88 1.18
CA LEU A 202 -14.62 -6.49 0.20
C LEU A 202 -15.01 -6.92 -1.21
N ARG A 203 -15.57 -8.12 -1.40
CA ARG A 203 -16.07 -8.58 -2.72
C ARG A 203 -17.23 -7.74 -3.22
N THR A 204 -18.15 -7.35 -2.33
CA THR A 204 -19.27 -6.45 -2.67
C THR A 204 -18.77 -5.06 -3.07
N PHE A 205 -17.68 -4.59 -2.48
CA PHE A 205 -17.09 -3.29 -2.78
C PHE A 205 -16.20 -3.28 -4.04
N LEU A 206 -15.66 -4.42 -4.47
CA LEU A 206 -14.78 -4.53 -5.65
C LEU A 206 -15.35 -3.89 -6.93
N PRO A 207 -16.63 -4.03 -7.29
CA PRO A 207 -17.18 -3.38 -8.49
C PRO A 207 -17.08 -1.84 -8.44
N ILE A 208 -17.16 -1.25 -7.25
CA ILE A 208 -17.00 0.21 -7.06
C ILE A 208 -15.54 0.59 -7.27
N VAL A 209 -14.60 -0.18 -6.70
CA VAL A 209 -13.16 0.02 -6.94
C VAL A 209 -12.85 -0.11 -8.43
N ASP A 210 -13.40 -1.13 -9.10
CA ASP A 210 -13.20 -1.35 -10.54
C ASP A 210 -13.70 -0.19 -11.40
N GLN A 211 -14.80 0.44 -10.97
CA GLN A 211 -15.34 1.63 -11.62
C GLN A 211 -14.47 2.88 -11.39
N MET A 212 -14.00 3.09 -10.17
CA MET A 212 -13.30 4.32 -9.79
C MET A 212 -11.82 4.28 -10.20
N VAL A 213 -11.16 3.12 -10.06
CA VAL A 213 -9.73 2.93 -10.35
C VAL A 213 -9.56 2.54 -11.81
N GLN A 214 -9.29 3.51 -12.67
CA GLN A 214 -9.03 3.27 -14.09
C GLN A 214 -7.61 2.78 -14.33
N GLU A 215 -6.65 3.37 -13.62
CA GLU A 215 -5.25 2.99 -13.60
C GLU A 215 -4.86 2.69 -12.14
N GLY A 216 -4.17 1.58 -11.91
CA GLY A 216 -3.77 1.17 -10.57
C GLY A 216 -3.78 -0.34 -10.39
N MET A 217 -3.46 -0.78 -9.19
CA MET A 217 -3.45 -2.20 -8.84
C MET A 217 -4.26 -2.43 -7.57
N VAL A 218 -5.06 -3.50 -7.57
CA VAL A 218 -5.82 -3.95 -6.40
C VAL A 218 -5.41 -5.37 -6.06
N VAL A 219 -5.03 -5.59 -4.81
CA VAL A 219 -4.63 -6.91 -4.30
C VAL A 219 -5.41 -7.25 -3.05
N ILE A 220 -5.66 -8.53 -2.84
CA ILE A 220 -6.34 -9.07 -1.65
C ILE A 220 -5.48 -10.17 -1.05
N SER A 221 -5.35 -10.16 0.28
CA SER A 221 -4.63 -11.16 1.07
C SER A 221 -5.47 -11.57 2.26
N ASP A 222 -5.44 -12.84 2.63
CA ASP A 222 -6.07 -13.32 3.85
C ASP A 222 -5.29 -12.83 5.07
N VAL A 223 -6.01 -12.43 6.12
CA VAL A 223 -5.47 -11.99 7.41
C VAL A 223 -6.35 -12.46 8.56
N ASP A 224 -5.76 -12.60 9.74
CA ASP A 224 -6.49 -12.86 10.98
C ASP A 224 -6.62 -11.59 11.82
N ILE A 225 -7.85 -11.22 12.18
CA ILE A 225 -8.11 -10.13 13.12
C ILE A 225 -8.02 -10.68 14.54
N ILE A 226 -6.99 -10.26 15.27
CA ILE A 226 -6.79 -10.65 16.68
C ILE A 226 -7.69 -9.81 17.60
N LYS A 227 -7.85 -8.53 17.30
CA LYS A 227 -8.70 -7.61 18.06
C LYS A 227 -9.18 -6.45 17.18
N TYR A 228 -10.49 -6.27 17.15
CA TYR A 228 -11.12 -5.04 16.63
C TYR A 228 -12.03 -4.46 17.71
N ALA A 229 -11.77 -3.21 18.14
CA ALA A 229 -12.59 -2.50 19.12
C ALA A 229 -13.10 -1.20 18.49
N HIS A 230 -14.41 -1.11 18.29
CA HIS A 230 -15.11 0.12 17.92
C HIS A 230 -16.03 0.56 19.06
N ARG A 231 -15.93 1.82 19.49
CA ARG A 231 -16.90 2.42 20.41
C ARG A 231 -18.12 2.79 19.59
N ALA A 232 -19.24 2.11 19.78
CA ALA A 232 -20.52 2.55 19.21
C ALA A 232 -20.76 4.01 19.66
N ALA A 233 -21.18 4.89 18.73
CA ALA A 233 -21.66 6.20 19.10
C ALA A 233 -22.83 6.02 20.07
N GLU A 234 -22.75 6.62 21.26
CA GLU A 234 -23.86 6.67 22.20
C GLU A 234 -25.01 7.37 21.48
N THR A 235 -26.08 6.64 21.21
CA THR A 235 -27.35 7.22 20.84
C THR A 235 -27.82 8.03 22.03
N SER A 236 -27.80 9.35 21.89
CA SER A 236 -28.41 10.28 22.81
C SER A 236 -29.94 10.20 22.70
N GLU A 237 -30.50 9.14 23.24
CA GLU A 237 -31.90 9.02 23.62
C GLU A 237 -31.92 8.74 25.13
N ASP A 238 -32.05 9.73 25.93
CA ASP A 238 -32.93 9.86 27.09
C ASP A 238 -32.55 11.11 27.93
N LYS A 239 -33.17 12.21 27.63
CA LYS A 239 -33.52 13.25 28.63
C LYS A 239 -34.82 13.87 28.18
N GLY A 240 -35.91 13.16 28.53
CA GLY A 240 -37.20 13.79 28.73
C GLY A 240 -37.29 14.34 30.15
#